data_2550028c5307914d6cf271aa00428999
#
_entry.id   2550028c5307914d6cf271aa00428999
#
_cell.length_a   1.000
_cell.length_b   1.000
_cell.length_c   1.000
_cell.angle_alpha   90.00
_cell.angle_beta   90.00
_cell.angle_gamma   90.00
#
_symmetry.space_group_name_H-M   'P 1'
#
loop_
_entity.id
_entity.type
_entity.pdbx_description
1 polymer ?
#
loop_
_entity_poly.entity_id
_entity_poly.type
_entity_poly.pdbx_seq_one_letter_code
_entity_poly.pdbx_strand_id
1 'polypeptide(L)'
;MQIKYHGHSCFEITDGDATLLVDPFLKPNNPTAVHTAEEVDATHVLLTHGHADHIADAVAVCQRTGAPAVAVVEVANWLDEQGVEETFDPNLGGTVEFDWGWVKLVQAFHTNTMPGSADAPYSPT
;
A
#
# COMPACT_ATOMS: atom_id res chain seq x y z
N MET A 1 20.60 -0.19 -0.21
CA MET A 1 19.22 -0.69 -0.48
C MET A 1 19.13 -2.17 -0.12
N GLN A 2 18.08 -2.58 0.57
CA GLN A 2 17.77 -3.96 0.92
C GLN A 2 16.32 -4.23 0.55
N ILE A 3 16.01 -5.43 0.03
CA ILE A 3 14.65 -5.86 -0.29
C ILE A 3 14.36 -7.13 0.49
N LYS A 4 13.26 -7.11 1.25
CA LYS A 4 12.76 -8.25 2.01
C LYS A 4 11.38 -8.66 1.46
N TYR A 5 11.22 -9.93 1.18
CA TYR A 5 9.97 -10.50 0.69
C TYR A 5 9.15 -11.08 1.83
N HIS A 6 7.92 -10.62 1.99
CA HIS A 6 6.99 -11.05 3.04
C HIS A 6 5.97 -12.10 2.58
N GLY A 7 6.00 -12.47 1.32
CA GLY A 7 5.05 -13.40 0.72
C GLY A 7 4.01 -12.69 -0.17
N HIS A 8 3.43 -13.43 -1.12
CA HIS A 8 2.48 -12.94 -2.12
C HIS A 8 3.07 -11.77 -2.92
N SER A 9 2.54 -10.57 -2.81
CA SER A 9 3.05 -9.34 -3.44
C SER A 9 3.61 -8.34 -2.42
N CYS A 10 3.79 -8.76 -1.16
CA CYS A 10 4.26 -7.87 -0.11
C CYS A 10 5.79 -7.82 -0.06
N PHE A 11 6.34 -6.61 -0.26
CA PHE A 11 7.76 -6.32 -0.21
C PHE A 11 8.06 -5.17 0.75
N GLU A 12 9.17 -5.29 1.48
CA GLU A 12 9.75 -4.21 2.26
C GLU A 12 11.06 -3.80 1.59
N ILE A 13 11.21 -2.52 1.27
CA ILE A 13 12.38 -1.96 0.60
C ILE A 13 12.98 -0.91 1.53
N THR A 14 14.19 -1.16 2.03
CA THR A 14 14.90 -0.23 2.92
C THR A 14 16.08 0.40 2.19
N ASP A 15 16.17 1.73 2.21
CA ASP A 15 17.30 2.49 1.70
C ASP A 15 17.55 3.72 2.58
N GLY A 16 18.71 3.76 3.24
CA GLY A 16 18.96 4.76 4.26
C GLY A 16 17.93 4.70 5.38
N ASP A 17 17.28 5.82 5.67
CA ASP A 17 16.25 5.95 6.70
C ASP A 17 14.84 5.65 6.19
N ALA A 18 14.68 5.39 4.89
CA ALA A 18 13.39 5.05 4.29
C ALA A 18 13.13 3.55 4.33
N THR A 19 11.95 3.18 4.78
CA THR A 19 11.41 1.81 4.71
C THR A 19 10.05 1.85 4.00
N LEU A 20 10.02 1.35 2.78
CA LEU A 20 8.84 1.32 1.94
C LEU A 20 8.19 -0.05 2.03
N LEU A 21 6.95 -0.12 2.46
CA LEU A 21 6.17 -1.35 2.49
C LEU A 21 5.18 -1.37 1.32
N VAL A 22 5.36 -2.32 0.42
CA VAL A 22 4.52 -2.47 -0.78
C VAL A 22 3.48 -3.55 -0.52
N ASP A 23 2.22 -3.25 -0.83
CA ASP A 23 1.08 -4.18 -0.77
C ASP A 23 1.04 -5.01 0.51
N PRO A 24 0.84 -4.39 1.70
CA PRO A 24 0.85 -5.09 2.97
C PRO A 24 -0.31 -6.08 3.09
N PHE A 25 0.01 -7.32 2.82
CA PHE A 25 -0.82 -8.50 3.01
C PHE A 25 -0.03 -9.50 3.85
N LEU A 26 -0.31 -9.51 5.14
CA LEU A 26 0.50 -10.11 6.19
C LEU A 26 -0.30 -11.16 6.98
N LYS A 27 0.29 -11.76 8.02
CA LYS A 27 -0.44 -12.67 8.91
C LYS A 27 -1.55 -11.92 9.67
N PRO A 28 -2.67 -12.60 9.96
CA PRO A 28 -2.98 -13.99 9.65
C PRO A 28 -3.56 -14.20 8.24
N ASN A 29 -3.80 -13.13 7.48
CA ASN A 29 -4.52 -13.18 6.20
C ASN A 29 -3.69 -13.86 5.10
N ASN A 30 -2.39 -13.58 5.05
CA ASN A 30 -1.47 -14.18 4.09
C ASN A 30 -0.88 -15.48 4.64
N PRO A 31 -1.20 -16.66 4.07
CA PRO A 31 -0.72 -17.94 4.58
C PRO A 31 0.80 -18.15 4.40
N THR A 32 1.43 -17.36 3.53
CA THR A 32 2.88 -17.46 3.27
C THR A 32 3.68 -16.40 4.04
N ALA A 33 3.02 -15.41 4.63
CA ALA A 33 3.70 -14.39 5.41
C ALA A 33 4.25 -14.95 6.74
N VAL A 34 5.38 -14.41 7.17
CA VAL A 34 6.00 -14.74 8.46
C VAL A 34 5.64 -13.72 9.52
N HIS A 35 5.43 -12.46 9.12
CA HIS A 35 5.20 -11.31 10.00
C HIS A 35 3.74 -10.86 10.00
N THR A 36 3.34 -10.22 11.09
CA THR A 36 2.05 -9.53 11.25
C THR A 36 2.20 -8.03 10.97
N ALA A 37 1.07 -7.30 10.91
CA ALA A 37 1.07 -5.86 10.76
C ALA A 37 1.74 -5.12 11.94
N GLU A 38 1.78 -5.74 13.13
CA GLU A 38 2.40 -5.19 14.32
C GLU A 38 3.93 -5.34 14.32
N GLU A 39 4.46 -6.26 13.51
CA GLU A 39 5.89 -6.62 13.50
C GLU A 39 6.67 -5.94 12.37
N VAL A 40 6.00 -5.40 11.35
CA VAL A 40 6.66 -4.72 10.22
C VAL A 40 6.77 -3.23 10.47
N ASP A 41 7.86 -2.60 10.03
CA ASP A 41 8.01 -1.16 10.03
C ASP A 41 7.79 -0.59 8.63
N ALA A 42 7.32 0.66 8.59
CA ALA A 42 7.20 1.42 7.35
C ALA A 42 7.33 2.92 7.64
N THR A 43 8.08 3.62 6.81
CA THR A 43 8.04 5.08 6.70
C THR A 43 7.05 5.53 5.64
N HIS A 44 6.77 4.66 4.66
CA HIS A 44 5.77 4.87 3.60
C HIS A 44 5.15 3.53 3.21
N VAL A 45 3.86 3.55 2.88
CA VAL A 45 3.12 2.40 2.34
C VAL A 45 2.78 2.69 0.89
N LEU A 46 3.12 1.76 0.00
CA LEU A 46 2.83 1.88 -1.44
C LEU A 46 1.83 0.80 -1.84
N LEU A 47 0.72 1.21 -2.46
CA LEU A 47 -0.34 0.30 -2.85
C LEU A 47 -0.51 0.27 -4.36
N THR A 48 -0.46 -0.92 -4.93
CA THR A 48 -0.63 -1.11 -6.37
C THR A 48 -2.11 -1.00 -6.77
N HIS A 49 -3.02 -1.60 -5.98
CA HIS A 49 -4.46 -1.59 -6.23
C HIS A 49 -5.25 -2.03 -4.99
N GLY A 50 -6.58 -2.00 -5.06
CA GLY A 50 -7.48 -2.17 -3.91
C GLY A 50 -7.93 -3.60 -3.59
N HIS A 51 -7.38 -4.66 -4.22
CA HIS A 51 -7.74 -6.03 -3.85
C HIS A 51 -7.28 -6.37 -2.43
N ALA A 52 -8.10 -7.15 -1.72
CA ALA A 52 -7.88 -7.46 -0.30
C ALA A 52 -6.53 -8.14 -0.03
N ASP A 53 -6.05 -8.97 -0.94
CA ASP A 53 -4.76 -9.66 -0.87
C ASP A 53 -3.55 -8.74 -1.17
N HIS A 54 -3.78 -7.43 -1.29
CA HIS A 54 -2.77 -6.38 -1.42
C HIS A 54 -2.89 -5.32 -0.34
N ILE A 55 -4.10 -4.99 0.13
CA ILE A 55 -4.31 -3.85 1.05
C ILE A 55 -4.81 -4.25 2.44
N ALA A 56 -5.00 -5.55 2.74
CA ALA A 56 -5.65 -6.00 3.97
C ALA A 56 -5.03 -5.41 5.25
N ASP A 57 -3.72 -5.24 5.30
CA ASP A 57 -3.02 -4.75 6.49
C ASP A 57 -2.54 -3.29 6.37
N ALA A 58 -2.84 -2.60 5.24
CA ALA A 58 -2.38 -1.24 4.98
C ALA A 58 -2.84 -0.23 6.04
N VAL A 59 -4.13 -0.26 6.40
CA VAL A 59 -4.71 0.64 7.41
C VAL A 59 -4.02 0.44 8.77
N ALA A 60 -3.89 -0.80 9.22
CA ALA A 60 -3.27 -1.11 10.51
C ALA A 60 -1.80 -0.66 10.57
N VAL A 61 -1.03 -0.88 9.50
CA VAL A 61 0.36 -0.43 9.43
C VAL A 61 0.44 1.09 9.44
N CYS A 62 -0.32 1.79 8.58
CA CYS A 62 -0.31 3.25 8.51
C CYS A 62 -0.69 3.88 9.86
N GLN A 63 -1.76 3.41 10.49
CA GLN A 63 -2.21 3.95 11.80
C GLN A 63 -1.19 3.71 12.91
N ARG A 64 -0.52 2.57 12.93
CA ARG A 64 0.48 2.26 13.95
C ARG A 64 1.79 3.02 13.75
N THR A 65 2.27 3.13 12.52
CA THR A 65 3.58 3.73 12.20
C THR A 65 3.51 5.23 11.94
N GLY A 66 2.33 5.76 11.59
CA GLY A 66 2.17 7.11 11.06
C GLY A 66 2.65 7.26 9.61
N ALA A 67 2.94 6.14 8.94
CA ALA A 67 3.40 6.17 7.54
C ALA A 67 2.29 6.66 6.60
N PRO A 68 2.57 7.63 5.72
CA PRO A 68 1.68 8.00 4.65
C PRO A 68 1.57 6.85 3.63
N ALA A 69 0.43 6.81 2.94
CA ALA A 69 0.18 5.86 1.86
C ALA A 69 0.18 6.54 0.49
N VAL A 70 0.73 5.87 -0.51
CA VAL A 70 0.65 6.29 -1.93
C VAL A 70 -0.18 5.29 -2.69
N ALA A 71 -1.23 5.76 -3.37
CA ALA A 71 -2.18 4.91 -4.10
C ALA A 71 -2.87 5.69 -5.22
N VAL A 72 -3.65 5.00 -6.06
CA VAL A 72 -4.62 5.66 -6.95
C VAL A 72 -5.72 6.33 -6.13
N VAL A 73 -6.38 7.34 -6.69
CA VAL A 73 -7.37 8.20 -6.02
C VAL A 73 -8.43 7.40 -5.24
N GLU A 74 -9.00 6.36 -5.84
CA GLU A 74 -10.06 5.57 -5.20
C GLU A 74 -9.56 4.82 -3.96
N VAL A 75 -8.34 4.29 -4.02
CA VAL A 75 -7.71 3.60 -2.88
C VAL A 75 -7.32 4.59 -1.80
N ALA A 76 -6.75 5.73 -2.17
CA ALA A 76 -6.39 6.80 -1.24
C ALA A 76 -7.62 7.33 -0.48
N ASN A 77 -8.70 7.63 -1.19
CA ASN A 77 -9.97 8.05 -0.56
C ASN A 77 -10.51 7.00 0.42
N TRP A 78 -10.45 5.73 0.05
CA TRP A 78 -10.86 4.66 0.96
C TRP A 78 -9.99 4.60 2.21
N LEU A 79 -8.67 4.77 2.08
CA LEU A 79 -7.75 4.81 3.23
C LEU A 79 -8.05 5.99 4.16
N ASP A 80 -8.34 7.18 3.60
CA ASP A 80 -8.77 8.36 4.37
C ASP A 80 -10.05 8.06 5.16
N GLU A 81 -11.05 7.42 4.53
CA GLU A 81 -12.29 7.00 5.19
C GLU A 81 -12.05 5.98 6.31
N GLN A 82 -10.98 5.16 6.20
CA GLN A 82 -10.56 4.23 7.26
C GLN A 82 -9.71 4.89 8.35
N GLY A 83 -9.40 6.19 8.23
CA GLY A 83 -8.66 6.94 9.24
C GLY A 83 -7.14 6.88 9.10
N VAL A 84 -6.62 6.67 7.91
CA VAL A 84 -5.20 6.91 7.60
C VAL A 84 -4.99 8.42 7.54
N GLU A 85 -3.99 8.94 8.28
CA GLU A 85 -3.84 10.39 8.46
C GLU A 85 -3.34 11.13 7.22
N GLU A 86 -2.52 10.47 6.39
CA GLU A 86 -1.92 11.10 5.21
C GLU A 86 -1.90 10.14 4.03
N THR A 87 -2.44 10.58 2.91
CA THR A 87 -2.42 9.85 1.65
C THR A 87 -1.95 10.73 0.50
N PHE A 88 -1.31 10.13 -0.49
CA PHE A 88 -0.88 10.76 -1.73
C PHE A 88 -1.50 10.02 -2.91
N ASP A 89 -2.20 10.76 -3.76
CA ASP A 89 -2.95 10.24 -4.89
C ASP A 89 -2.49 10.86 -6.24
N PRO A 90 -1.23 10.66 -6.66
CA PRO A 90 -0.68 11.34 -7.83
C PRO A 90 -1.39 11.00 -9.13
N ASN A 91 -2.35 10.06 -9.10
CA ASN A 91 -3.07 9.54 -10.24
C ASN A 91 -2.18 8.73 -11.22
N LEU A 92 -2.80 8.00 -12.15
CA LEU A 92 -2.05 7.26 -13.17
C LEU A 92 -1.23 8.23 -14.04
N GLY A 93 0.07 7.93 -14.17
CA GLY A 93 1.03 8.79 -14.87
C GLY A 93 1.59 9.92 -14.00
N GLY A 94 1.00 10.18 -12.84
CA GLY A 94 1.47 11.19 -11.89
C GLY A 94 2.63 10.71 -11.03
N THR A 95 3.32 11.66 -10.40
CA THR A 95 4.50 11.43 -9.56
C THR A 95 4.36 12.22 -8.27
N VAL A 96 4.74 11.62 -7.15
CA VAL A 96 4.94 12.29 -5.87
C VAL A 96 6.39 12.17 -5.46
N GLU A 97 6.96 13.27 -4.94
CA GLU A 97 8.36 13.37 -4.51
C GLU A 97 8.46 13.32 -2.98
N PHE A 98 9.50 12.65 -2.49
CA PHE A 98 9.86 12.53 -1.08
C PHE A 98 11.37 12.78 -0.92
N ASP A 99 11.85 12.99 0.29
CA ASP A 99 13.29 13.22 0.54
C ASP A 99 14.18 12.04 0.11
N TRP A 100 13.63 10.81 0.13
CA TRP A 100 14.32 9.58 -0.28
C TRP A 100 14.22 9.27 -1.78
N GLY A 101 13.39 9.97 -2.54
CA GLY A 101 13.18 9.70 -3.97
C GLY A 101 11.79 10.08 -4.45
N TRP A 102 11.23 9.31 -5.36
CA TRP A 102 9.91 9.59 -5.92
C TRP A 102 9.14 8.31 -6.24
N VAL A 103 7.82 8.41 -6.23
CA VAL A 103 6.90 7.35 -6.64
C VAL A 103 6.09 7.84 -7.84
N LYS A 104 6.06 7.03 -8.90
CA LYS A 104 5.21 7.27 -10.07
C LYS A 104 4.23 6.13 -10.23
N LEU A 105 2.94 6.46 -10.34
CA LEU A 105 1.92 5.50 -10.68
C LEU A 105 1.90 5.26 -12.20
N VAL A 106 2.00 4.01 -12.61
CA VAL A 106 1.93 3.59 -14.00
C VAL A 106 0.79 2.61 -14.20
N GLN A 107 0.23 2.57 -15.41
CA GLN A 107 -0.88 1.67 -15.71
C GLN A 107 -0.45 0.21 -15.61
N ALA A 108 -1.29 -0.61 -14.98
CA ALA A 108 -1.22 -2.06 -15.02
C ALA A 108 -2.50 -2.64 -15.68
N PHE A 109 -2.36 -3.79 -16.33
CA PHE A 109 -3.50 -4.51 -16.91
C PHE A 109 -4.06 -5.49 -15.88
N HIS A 110 -4.84 -4.97 -14.95
CA HIS A 110 -5.43 -5.74 -13.87
C HIS A 110 -6.78 -5.14 -13.45
N THR A 111 -7.64 -5.96 -12.86
CA THR A 111 -8.89 -5.48 -12.24
C THR A 111 -8.60 -4.80 -10.93
N ASN A 112 -9.47 -3.88 -10.51
CA ASN A 112 -9.37 -3.21 -9.23
C ASN A 112 -10.75 -3.08 -8.58
N THR A 113 -10.88 -3.51 -7.33
CA THR A 113 -12.09 -3.33 -6.51
C THR A 113 -11.70 -2.92 -5.12
N MET A 114 -12.56 -2.14 -4.47
CA MET A 114 -12.35 -1.75 -3.08
C MET A 114 -12.96 -2.77 -2.12
N PRO A 115 -12.36 -2.98 -0.92
CA PRO A 115 -12.95 -3.83 0.11
C PRO A 115 -14.36 -3.37 0.50
N GLY A 116 -15.29 -4.33 0.62
CA GLY A 116 -16.68 -4.05 0.98
C GLY A 116 -17.54 -3.47 -0.14
N SER A 117 -17.00 -3.32 -1.33
CA SER A 117 -17.69 -2.73 -2.48
C SER A 117 -18.09 -3.79 -3.53
N ALA A 118 -18.87 -4.79 -3.12
CA ALA A 118 -19.32 -5.85 -4.03
C ALA A 118 -20.00 -5.31 -5.31
N ASP A 119 -20.52 -4.08 -5.25
CA ASP A 119 -21.19 -3.38 -6.34
C ASP A 119 -20.44 -2.10 -6.78
N ALA A 120 -19.19 -1.89 -6.35
CA ALA A 120 -18.45 -0.71 -6.74
C ALA A 120 -18.11 -0.75 -8.25
N PRO A 121 -18.18 0.40 -8.92
CA PRO A 121 -17.75 0.48 -10.29
C PRO A 121 -16.28 0.09 -10.43
N TYR A 122 -15.96 -0.57 -11.51
CA TYR A 122 -14.58 -0.93 -11.88
C TYR A 122 -13.70 0.32 -11.89
N SER A 123 -12.57 0.25 -11.17
CA SER A 123 -11.53 1.26 -11.20
C SER A 123 -10.28 0.68 -11.89
N PRO A 124 -9.67 1.36 -12.86
CA PRO A 124 -8.41 0.91 -13.45
C PRO A 124 -7.26 0.99 -12.44
N THR A 125 -6.32 0.08 -12.54
CA THR A 125 -5.08 0.06 -11.77
C THR A 125 -3.94 0.77 -12.50
#